data_ff87aac099bbefe642143ebd21515e12
#
_entry.id   ff87aac099bbefe642143ebd21515e12
#
_cell.length_a   1.000
_cell.length_b   1.000
_cell.length_c   1.000
_cell.angle_alpha   90.00
_cell.angle_beta   90.00
_cell.angle_gamma   90.00
#
_symmetry.space_group_name_H-M   'P 1'
#
loop_
_entity.id
_entity.type
_entity.pdbx_description
1 polymer ?
#
loop_
_entity_poly.entity_id
_entity_poly.type
_entity_poly.pdbx_seq_one_letter_code
_entity_poly.pdbx_strand_id
1 'polypeptide(L)' 'MANFEIKHEVTNYEDPNDWRLYFQWGTYHYENGDSEDGFRFIWRYPEGNLQAARGQARIPSKQDLFELLALASKEGWF' A
#
# COMPACT_ATOMS: atom_id res chain seq x y z
N MET A 1 -11.84 10.91 11.37
CA MET A 1 -10.74 10.59 10.46
C MET A 1 -10.75 9.09 10.16
N ALA A 2 -10.64 8.72 8.90
CA ALA A 2 -10.65 7.30 8.54
C ALA A 2 -9.30 6.65 8.87
N ASN A 3 -9.33 5.42 9.35
CA ASN A 3 -8.15 4.60 9.57
C ASN A 3 -8.11 3.47 8.56
N PHE A 4 -6.92 3.12 8.10
CA PHE A 4 -6.76 1.97 7.21
C PHE A 4 -6.07 0.83 7.94
N GLU A 5 -6.76 -0.28 8.05
CA GLU A 5 -6.22 -1.50 8.66
C GLU A 5 -5.57 -2.34 7.56
N ILE A 6 -4.25 -2.49 7.59
CA ILE A 6 -3.52 -3.26 6.60
C ILE A 6 -3.72 -4.75 6.88
N LYS A 7 -4.25 -5.47 5.91
CA LYS A 7 -4.40 -6.93 6.00
C LYS A 7 -3.31 -7.65 5.23
N HIS A 8 -2.93 -7.12 4.07
CA HIS A 8 -1.87 -7.69 3.23
C HIS A 8 -1.11 -6.55 2.56
N GLU A 9 0.16 -6.79 2.28
CA GLU A 9 0.95 -5.83 1.50
C GLU A 9 2.04 -6.54 0.72
N VAL A 10 2.38 -5.97 -0.43
CA VAL A 10 3.48 -6.44 -1.28
C VAL A 10 4.34 -5.25 -1.69
N THR A 11 5.61 -5.51 -1.95
CA THR A 11 6.52 -4.52 -2.49
C THR A 11 7.47 -5.18 -3.49
N ASN A 12 7.85 -4.42 -4.52
CA ASN A 12 8.90 -4.86 -5.45
C ASN A 12 10.26 -4.23 -5.13
N TYR A 13 10.36 -3.51 -4.01
CA TYR A 13 11.59 -2.87 -3.57
C TYR A 13 12.30 -3.78 -2.58
N GLU A 14 13.57 -4.10 -2.84
CA GLU A 14 14.29 -5.12 -2.06
C GLU A 14 15.19 -4.55 -0.97
N ASP A 15 15.59 -3.28 -1.08
CA ASP A 15 16.50 -2.68 -0.11
C ASP A 15 15.74 -2.18 1.12
N PRO A 16 15.89 -2.83 2.29
CA PRO A 16 15.18 -2.41 3.49
C PRO A 16 15.70 -1.08 4.07
N ASN A 17 16.83 -0.57 3.56
CA ASN A 17 17.43 0.67 4.05
C ASN A 17 17.09 1.87 3.15
N ASP A 18 16.15 1.70 2.24
CA ASP A 18 15.74 2.75 1.31
C ASP A 18 14.21 2.90 1.35
N TRP A 19 13.71 3.94 0.70
CA TRP A 19 12.28 4.13 0.51
C TRP A 19 11.71 2.96 -0.27
N ARG A 20 10.51 2.50 0.12
CA ARG A 20 9.86 1.37 -0.54
C ARG A 20 8.41 1.70 -0.84
N LEU A 21 7.99 1.42 -2.07
CA LEU A 21 6.59 1.55 -2.46
C LEU A 21 5.88 0.24 -2.18
N TYR A 22 4.76 0.32 -1.49
CA TYR A 22 3.93 -0.84 -1.16
C TYR A 22 2.57 -0.73 -1.81
N PHE A 23 2.03 -1.86 -2.22
CA PHE A 23 0.62 -2.01 -2.58
C PHE A 23 -0.05 -2.77 -1.45
N GLN A 24 -1.09 -2.20 -0.88
CA GLN A 24 -1.73 -2.74 0.32
C GLN A 24 -3.21 -3.03 0.07
N TRP A 25 -3.69 -4.10 0.68
CA TRP A 25 -5.09 -4.45 0.72
C TRP A 25 -5.53 -4.45 2.18
N GLY A 26 -6.59 -3.75 2.47
CA GLY A 26 -7.07 -3.66 3.84
C GLY A 26 -8.47 -3.08 3.93
N THR A 27 -8.80 -2.60 5.11
CA THR A 27 -10.12 -2.09 5.41
C THR A 27 -10.03 -0.65 5.89
N TYR A 28 -10.81 0.24 5.26
CA TYR A 28 -11.00 1.61 5.72
C TYR A 28 -12.06 1.61 6.80
N HIS A 29 -11.73 2.14 7.97
CA HIS A 29 -12.67 2.31 9.08
C HIS A 29 -12.99 3.80 9.21
N TYR A 30 -14.25 4.15 9.12
CA TYR A 30 -14.72 5.53 9.16
C TYR A 30 -15.20 5.90 10.56
N GLU A 31 -15.24 7.19 10.86
CA GLU A 31 -15.63 7.70 12.18
C GLU A 31 -17.06 7.33 12.57
N ASN A 32 -17.94 7.19 11.60
CA ASN A 32 -19.34 6.83 11.82
C ASN A 32 -19.56 5.35 12.12
N GLY A 33 -18.48 4.56 12.16
CA GLY A 33 -18.57 3.12 12.40
C GLY A 33 -18.67 2.26 11.15
N ASP A 34 -18.81 2.87 9.97
CA ASP A 34 -18.81 2.13 8.72
C ASP A 34 -17.42 1.68 8.35
N SER A 35 -17.33 0.64 7.52
CA SER A 35 -16.06 0.16 7.02
C SER A 35 -16.19 -0.29 5.57
N GLU A 36 -15.07 -0.29 4.86
CA GLU A 36 -15.04 -0.61 3.43
C GLU A 36 -13.69 -1.19 3.07
N ASP A 37 -13.68 -2.34 2.39
CA ASP A 37 -12.43 -2.93 1.92
C ASP A 37 -11.93 -2.19 0.70
N GLY A 38 -10.60 -2.10 0.59
CA GLY A 38 -10.02 -1.41 -0.55
C GLY A 38 -8.53 -1.63 -0.66
N PHE A 39 -7.96 -0.98 -1.66
CA PHE A 39 -6.55 -1.09 -2.00
C PHE A 39 -5.93 0.31 -2.02
N ARG A 40 -4.63 0.37 -1.69
CA ARG A 40 -3.89 1.63 -1.82
C ARG A 40 -2.44 1.38 -2.12
N PHE A 41 -1.76 2.39 -2.69
CA PHE A 41 -0.31 2.45 -2.79
C PHE A 41 0.19 3.43 -1.74
N ILE A 42 1.29 3.08 -1.07
CA ILE A 42 1.87 3.95 -0.06
C ILE A 42 3.38 3.71 0.05
N TRP A 43 4.11 4.76 0.38
CA TRP A 43 5.55 4.66 0.59
C TRP A 43 5.86 4.39 2.05
N ARG A 44 6.89 3.59 2.30
CA ARG A 44 7.51 3.48 3.62
C ARG A 44 8.85 4.17 3.61
N TYR A 45 9.13 4.90 4.70
CA TYR A 45 10.46 5.45 4.94
C TYR A 45 11.47 4.31 5.14
N PRO A 46 12.80 4.60 4.99
CA PRO A 46 13.82 3.59 5.27
C PRO A 46 13.69 2.94 6.64
N GLU A 47 13.19 3.66 7.64
CA GLU A 47 12.95 3.14 8.98
C GLU A 47 11.76 2.18 9.07
N GLY A 48 10.95 2.09 8.03
CA GLY A 48 9.79 1.22 7.98
C GLY A 48 8.45 1.88 8.26
N ASN A 49 8.44 3.10 8.74
CA ASN A 49 7.19 3.83 9.00
C ASN A 49 6.51 4.23 7.69
N LEU A 50 5.18 4.27 7.72
CA LEU A 50 4.42 4.71 6.56
C LEU A 50 4.52 6.22 6.40
N GLN A 51 4.72 6.67 5.16
CA GLN A 51 4.64 8.08 4.84
C GLN A 51 3.17 8.51 4.94
N ALA A 52 2.93 9.63 5.62
CA ALA A 52 1.60 10.23 5.67
C ALA A 52 1.23 10.71 4.27
N ALA A 53 0.50 9.91 3.52
CA ALA A 53 0.06 10.26 2.18
C ALA A 53 -1.21 11.09 2.30
N ARG A 54 -1.14 12.36 2.00
CA ARG A 54 -2.31 13.24 1.98
C ARG A 54 -3.10 13.00 0.69
N GLY A 55 -3.65 11.77 0.59
CA GLY A 55 -4.50 11.38 -0.52
C GLY A 55 -3.80 10.76 -1.72
N GLN A 56 -2.46 10.85 -1.83
CA GLN A 56 -1.77 10.35 -3.02
C GLN A 56 -0.39 9.79 -2.69
N ALA A 57 -0.10 8.62 -3.26
CA ALA A 57 1.25 8.07 -3.32
C ALA A 57 1.67 8.05 -4.79
N ARG A 58 2.80 8.67 -5.10
CA ARG A 58 3.30 8.66 -6.47
C ARG A 58 3.85 7.30 -6.84
N ILE A 59 3.45 6.79 -8.00
CA ILE A 59 4.02 5.56 -8.57
C ILE A 59 5.04 6.00 -9.63
N PRO A 60 6.34 5.67 -9.45
CA PRO A 60 7.39 6.24 -10.29
C PRO A 60 7.34 5.81 -11.74
N SER A 61 6.85 4.59 -12.03
CA SER A 61 6.84 4.06 -13.39
C SER A 61 5.73 3.06 -13.60
N LYS A 62 5.39 2.82 -14.87
CA LYS A 62 4.46 1.73 -15.24
C LYS A 62 4.97 0.38 -14.76
N GLN A 63 6.28 0.18 -14.83
CA GLN A 63 6.88 -1.08 -14.42
C GLN A 63 6.61 -1.36 -12.95
N ASP A 64 6.78 -0.38 -12.07
CA ASP A 64 6.46 -0.53 -10.65
C ASP A 64 5.00 -0.89 -10.45
N LEU A 65 4.11 -0.21 -11.15
CA LEU A 65 2.68 -0.49 -11.05
C LEU A 65 2.36 -1.92 -11.45
N PHE A 66 2.85 -2.37 -12.60
CA PHE A 66 2.56 -3.71 -13.08
C PHE A 66 3.19 -4.79 -12.21
N GLU A 67 4.42 -4.57 -11.71
CA GLU A 67 5.06 -5.52 -10.82
C GLU A 67 4.31 -5.68 -9.50
N LEU A 68 3.85 -4.58 -8.92
CA LEU A 68 3.07 -4.63 -7.68
C LEU A 68 1.72 -5.33 -7.88
N LEU A 69 1.05 -5.05 -9.00
CA LEU A 69 -0.20 -5.72 -9.32
C LEU A 69 0.02 -7.22 -9.56
N ALA A 70 1.10 -7.59 -10.23
CA ALA A 70 1.43 -8.99 -10.47
C ALA A 70 1.74 -9.73 -9.17
N LEU A 71 2.45 -9.11 -8.24
CA LEU A 71 2.70 -9.69 -6.93
C LEU A 71 1.41 -9.91 -6.15
N ALA A 72 0.52 -8.94 -6.16
CA ALA A 72 -0.77 -9.04 -5.49
C ALA A 72 -1.63 -10.14 -6.10
N SER A 73 -1.63 -10.27 -7.42
CA SER A 73 -2.34 -11.33 -8.13
C SER A 73 -1.78 -12.71 -7.77
N LYS A 74 -0.47 -12.82 -7.68
CA LYS A 74 0.20 -14.07 -7.29
C LYS A 74 -0.16 -14.48 -5.86
N GLU A 75 -0.38 -13.51 -4.98
CA GLU A 75 -0.81 -13.77 -3.62
C GLU A 75 -2.32 -14.03 -3.51
N GLY A 76 -3.04 -13.94 -4.60
CA GLY A 76 -4.46 -14.27 -4.63
C GLY A 76 -5.40 -13.15 -4.23
N TRP A 77 -4.96 -11.90 -4.31
CA TRP A 77 -5.83 -10.76 -3.93
C TRP A 77 -6.96 -10.52 -4.94
N PHE A 78 -6.74 -10.91 -6.18
CA PHE A 78 -7.73 -10.78 -7.26
C PHE A 78 -7.40 -11.69 -8.44
#